data_90b9de493cebe53433e97ff7a310cedd
#
_entry.id   90b9de493cebe53433e97ff7a310cedd
#
_cell.length_a   1.000
_cell.length_b   1.000
_cell.length_c   1.000
_cell.angle_alpha   90.00
_cell.angle_beta   90.00
_cell.angle_gamma   90.00
#
_symmetry.space_group_name_H-M   'P 1'
#
loop_
_entity.id
_entity.type
_entity.pdbx_description
1 polymer ?
#
loop_
_entity_poly.entity_id
_entity_poly.type
_entity_poly.pdbx_seq_one_letter_code
_entity_poly.pdbx_strand_id
1 'polypeptide(L)'
;MKELHIEGEKMSMSMTKGSPLKLMLQFALPLLMGNLLQQTYNIIDAAIVGQILGADALASVGSSSSVQFLVLGFCIGCCAGFGVPVARYFGAGDHRTMQNYIFNGAVLTAIIAVLLMIACSLSCGQILHLLSVPDDIFGNAYAYLIVIFIGIPFTLLYNYLSSILRSVGDSRTPFLFLGFSAVLNIFLDLFCIIVLKWGCMGAAIATITAQAISGILCFFYIRGKMQLLCLEKENMIVQKDAVKELLGMGLPMGFQFSITAIGSMVMQAANNGLGSIYVSAFTAAMRIKQFLLCPFDAIGTAASVFCSQNLGARQADRIKKGALEATIAGCIYGFSAGLILIFFGRPLSMIFLSKNATAVLDASAKYLRCLGFFFGILGILNVCRMVTQGLGYSGRAIFSGVMEMIGRVIVSVGFVGTMGYTAICFADQAAWIAASCYIGPTCIWCIRRSIKLLEGKQA
;
A
#
# COMPACT_ATOMS: atom_id res chain seq x y z
N MET A 1 -29.40 10.65 -22.36
CA MET A 1 -28.83 9.33 -22.03
C MET A 1 -27.60 8.95 -22.87
N LYS A 2 -27.57 9.14 -24.20
CA LYS A 2 -26.37 8.88 -25.03
C LYS A 2 -25.16 9.76 -24.72
N GLU A 3 -25.34 11.04 -24.41
CA GLU A 3 -24.22 11.96 -24.09
C GLU A 3 -23.57 11.66 -22.73
N LEU A 4 -24.36 11.24 -21.73
CA LEU A 4 -23.83 10.79 -20.42
C LEU A 4 -23.06 9.46 -20.50
N HIS A 5 -23.45 8.58 -21.45
CA HIS A 5 -22.69 7.36 -21.74
C HIS A 5 -21.32 7.65 -22.34
N ILE A 6 -21.24 8.67 -23.23
CA ILE A 6 -20.00 9.11 -23.88
C ILE A 6 -19.06 9.84 -22.88
N GLU A 7 -19.58 10.57 -21.88
CA GLU A 7 -18.76 11.18 -20.82
C GLU A 7 -18.22 10.14 -19.84
N GLY A 8 -19.01 9.14 -19.46
CA GLY A 8 -18.56 8.04 -18.59
C GLY A 8 -17.49 7.15 -19.25
N GLU A 9 -17.60 6.89 -20.55
CA GLU A 9 -16.57 6.19 -21.32
C GLU A 9 -15.27 6.99 -21.50
N LYS A 10 -15.34 8.33 -21.54
CA LYS A 10 -14.15 9.19 -21.60
C LYS A 10 -13.34 9.23 -20.32
N MET A 11 -13.90 8.84 -19.17
CA MET A 11 -13.23 8.87 -17.87
C MET A 11 -12.65 7.52 -17.46
N SER A 12 -13.13 6.40 -18.02
CA SER A 12 -12.52 5.08 -17.84
C SER A 12 -11.44 4.85 -18.90
N MET A 13 -10.24 4.47 -18.46
CA MET A 13 -9.12 4.19 -19.37
C MET A 13 -8.99 2.68 -19.58
N SER A 14 -9.54 2.17 -20.69
CA SER A 14 -9.28 0.79 -21.09
C SER A 14 -7.81 0.59 -21.43
N MET A 15 -7.16 -0.34 -20.75
CA MET A 15 -5.75 -0.69 -20.98
C MET A 15 -5.58 -1.79 -22.05
N THR A 16 -6.65 -2.14 -22.76
CA THR A 16 -6.64 -3.22 -23.76
C THR A 16 -6.21 -2.76 -25.16
N LYS A 17 -6.13 -1.44 -25.42
CA LYS A 17 -5.74 -0.86 -26.72
C LYS A 17 -4.64 0.18 -26.54
N GLY A 18 -3.69 0.23 -27.46
CA GLY A 18 -2.57 1.19 -27.45
C GLY A 18 -1.27 0.61 -26.88
N SER A 19 -0.22 1.45 -26.72
CA SER A 19 1.09 1.02 -26.20
C SER A 19 1.00 0.67 -24.71
N PRO A 20 1.42 -0.55 -24.28
CA PRO A 20 1.32 -0.97 -22.88
C PRO A 20 2.05 -0.03 -21.93
N LEU A 21 3.31 0.30 -22.19
CA LEU A 21 4.10 1.18 -21.32
C LEU A 21 3.47 2.56 -21.17
N LYS A 22 3.02 3.17 -22.28
CA LYS A 22 2.39 4.50 -22.24
C LYS A 22 1.14 4.50 -21.37
N LEU A 23 0.29 3.49 -21.51
CA LEU A 23 -0.94 3.34 -20.71
C LEU A 23 -0.63 3.15 -19.24
N MET A 24 0.33 2.27 -18.91
CA MET A 24 0.76 2.04 -17.53
C MET A 24 1.36 3.30 -16.90
N LEU A 25 2.20 4.05 -17.63
CA LEU A 25 2.79 5.30 -17.11
C LEU A 25 1.74 6.40 -16.92
N GLN A 26 0.78 6.54 -17.84
CA GLN A 26 -0.32 7.49 -17.70
C GLN A 26 -1.21 7.18 -16.49
N PHE A 27 -1.42 5.90 -16.20
CA PHE A 27 -2.15 5.45 -15.01
C PHE A 27 -1.31 5.57 -13.73
N ALA A 28 -0.01 5.24 -13.78
CA ALA A 28 0.89 5.28 -12.64
C ALA A 28 1.16 6.70 -12.13
N LEU A 29 1.19 7.70 -13.02
CA LEU A 29 1.56 9.07 -12.64
C LEU A 29 0.60 9.68 -11.58
N PRO A 30 -0.73 9.66 -11.73
CA PRO A 30 -1.62 10.14 -10.67
C PRO A 30 -1.51 9.31 -9.38
N LEU A 31 -1.30 7.99 -9.47
CA LEU A 31 -1.07 7.15 -8.30
C LEU A 31 0.21 7.54 -7.56
N LEU A 32 1.29 7.77 -8.29
CA LEU A 32 2.56 8.23 -7.72
C LEU A 32 2.37 9.56 -6.98
N MET A 33 1.70 10.52 -7.60
CA MET A 33 1.42 11.80 -6.97
C MET A 33 0.57 11.64 -5.71
N GLY A 34 -0.41 10.72 -5.73
CA GLY A 34 -1.22 10.38 -4.56
C GLY A 34 -0.40 9.77 -3.43
N ASN A 35 0.47 8.81 -3.74
CA ASN A 35 1.33 8.17 -2.75
C ASN A 35 2.33 9.17 -2.14
N LEU A 36 2.95 10.03 -2.96
CA LEU A 36 3.84 11.08 -2.48
C LEU A 36 3.12 12.09 -1.58
N LEU A 37 1.91 12.51 -1.98
CA LEU A 37 1.09 13.39 -1.17
C LEU A 37 0.73 12.74 0.17
N GLN A 38 0.42 11.45 0.17
CA GLN A 38 0.13 10.68 1.38
C GLN A 38 1.35 10.63 2.32
N GLN A 39 2.55 10.41 1.81
CA GLN A 39 3.76 10.45 2.63
C GLN A 39 4.02 11.85 3.19
N THR A 40 3.75 12.88 2.39
CA THR A 40 3.95 14.26 2.82
C THR A 40 2.98 14.65 3.94
N TYR A 41 1.69 14.33 3.80
CA TYR A 41 0.75 14.67 4.87
C TYR A 41 1.01 13.87 6.15
N ASN A 42 1.45 12.62 6.08
CA ASN A 42 1.83 11.84 7.26
C ASN A 42 2.98 12.50 8.06
N ILE A 43 3.91 13.17 7.36
CA ILE A 43 4.98 13.94 8.01
C ILE A 43 4.41 15.21 8.64
N ILE A 44 3.52 15.92 7.95
CA ILE A 44 2.89 17.14 8.45
C ILE A 44 2.06 16.85 9.69
N ASP A 45 1.25 15.79 9.67
CA ASP A 45 0.44 15.34 10.81
C ASP A 45 1.32 15.05 12.04
N ALA A 46 2.38 14.26 11.86
CA ALA A 46 3.35 14.00 12.92
C ALA A 46 4.03 15.28 13.44
N ALA A 47 4.32 16.24 12.56
CA ALA A 47 4.89 17.53 12.95
C ALA A 47 3.89 18.38 13.75
N ILE A 48 2.62 18.43 13.36
CA ILE A 48 1.56 19.13 14.07
C ILE A 48 1.41 18.56 15.50
N VAL A 49 1.29 17.23 15.60
CA VAL A 49 1.19 16.55 16.90
C VAL A 49 2.42 16.84 17.77
N GLY A 50 3.63 16.71 17.21
CA GLY A 50 4.86 16.91 17.98
C GLY A 50 5.11 18.35 18.42
N GLN A 51 4.79 19.34 17.58
CA GLN A 51 5.02 20.75 17.88
C GLN A 51 3.95 21.35 18.82
N ILE A 52 2.70 20.90 18.71
CA ILE A 52 1.59 21.47 19.47
C ILE A 52 1.35 20.71 20.77
N LEU A 53 1.38 19.38 20.73
CA LEU A 53 1.10 18.52 21.89
C LEU A 53 2.35 18.05 22.63
N GLY A 54 3.54 18.21 22.03
CA GLY A 54 4.80 17.85 22.64
C GLY A 54 5.30 16.43 22.32
N ALA A 55 6.45 16.08 22.92
CA ALA A 55 7.18 14.86 22.64
C ALA A 55 6.41 13.59 23.06
N ASP A 56 5.72 13.63 24.21
CA ASP A 56 4.97 12.49 24.75
C ASP A 56 3.79 12.12 23.85
N ALA A 57 3.10 13.12 23.29
CA ALA A 57 2.03 12.90 22.33
C ALA A 57 2.55 12.29 21.02
N LEU A 58 3.69 12.78 20.52
CA LEU A 58 4.34 12.22 19.34
C LEU A 58 4.80 10.77 19.58
N ALA A 59 5.34 10.48 20.78
CA ALA A 59 5.71 9.12 21.18
C ALA A 59 4.49 8.19 21.25
N SER A 60 3.36 8.70 21.77
CA SER A 60 2.09 7.95 21.84
C SER A 60 1.57 7.55 20.46
N VAL A 61 1.54 8.50 19.52
CA VAL A 61 1.14 8.25 18.13
C VAL A 61 2.16 7.33 17.43
N GLY A 62 3.46 7.56 17.66
CA GLY A 62 4.54 6.76 17.09
C GLY A 62 4.51 5.29 17.53
N SER A 63 4.24 5.02 18.81
CA SER A 63 4.13 3.64 19.34
C SER A 63 2.97 2.88 18.72
N SER A 64 1.91 3.56 18.32
CA SER A 64 0.73 2.98 17.65
C SER A 64 0.94 2.70 16.16
N SER A 65 1.95 3.31 15.52
CA SER A 65 2.14 3.28 14.06
C SER A 65 2.36 1.87 13.51
N SER A 66 3.08 1.01 14.24
CA SER A 66 3.35 -0.36 13.81
C SER A 66 2.09 -1.20 13.71
N VAL A 67 1.18 -1.06 14.67
CA VAL A 67 -0.12 -1.76 14.66
C VAL A 67 -1.02 -1.20 13.57
N GLN A 68 -1.03 0.12 13.41
CA GLN A 68 -1.78 0.72 12.31
C GLN A 68 -1.30 0.17 10.96
N PHE A 69 0.00 0.11 10.74
CA PHE A 69 0.56 -0.43 9.49
C PHE A 69 0.17 -1.90 9.28
N LEU A 70 0.15 -2.70 10.36
CA LEU A 70 -0.28 -4.10 10.31
C LEU A 70 -1.77 -4.22 9.91
N VAL A 71 -2.66 -3.52 10.63
CA VAL A 71 -4.13 -3.64 10.47
C VAL A 71 -4.61 -2.92 9.21
N LEU A 72 -4.20 -1.67 9.01
CA LEU A 72 -4.61 -0.89 7.83
C LEU A 72 -3.96 -1.43 6.55
N GLY A 73 -2.72 -1.96 6.63
CA GLY A 73 -2.09 -2.64 5.51
C GLY A 73 -2.88 -3.88 5.07
N PHE A 74 -3.38 -4.68 6.02
CA PHE A 74 -4.29 -5.78 5.71
C PHE A 74 -5.55 -5.27 4.99
N CYS A 75 -6.18 -4.22 5.50
CA CYS A 75 -7.37 -3.61 4.91
C CYS A 75 -7.12 -3.15 3.46
N ILE A 76 -6.03 -2.42 3.24
CA ILE A 76 -5.63 -1.92 1.91
C ILE A 76 -5.38 -3.09 0.95
N GLY A 77 -4.68 -4.12 1.41
CA GLY A 77 -4.41 -5.32 0.63
C GLY A 77 -5.68 -6.08 0.23
N CYS A 78 -6.63 -6.24 1.16
CA CYS A 78 -7.93 -6.86 0.86
C CYS A 78 -8.71 -6.08 -0.20
N CYS A 79 -8.81 -4.76 -0.06
CA CYS A 79 -9.49 -3.89 -1.02
C CYS A 79 -8.84 -3.94 -2.41
N ALA A 80 -7.50 -3.94 -2.47
CA ALA A 80 -6.76 -4.06 -3.72
C ALA A 80 -7.02 -5.41 -4.40
N GLY A 81 -7.07 -6.50 -3.61
CA GLY A 81 -7.38 -7.84 -4.09
C GLY A 81 -8.80 -7.97 -4.64
N PHE A 82 -9.78 -7.30 -4.03
CA PHE A 82 -11.15 -7.27 -4.54
C PHE A 82 -11.28 -6.53 -5.87
N GLY A 83 -10.39 -5.58 -6.14
CA GLY A 83 -10.34 -4.89 -7.43
C GLY A 83 -9.85 -5.75 -8.61
N VAL A 84 -9.09 -6.82 -8.36
CA VAL A 84 -8.51 -7.66 -9.43
C VAL A 84 -9.58 -8.33 -10.31
N PRO A 85 -10.57 -9.05 -9.77
CA PRO A 85 -11.65 -9.61 -10.60
C PRO A 85 -12.47 -8.51 -11.32
N VAL A 86 -12.71 -7.38 -10.65
CA VAL A 86 -13.42 -6.24 -11.26
C VAL A 86 -12.68 -5.73 -12.51
N ALA A 87 -11.36 -5.54 -12.41
CA ALA A 87 -10.53 -5.15 -13.55
C ALA A 87 -10.57 -6.18 -14.68
N ARG A 88 -10.60 -7.48 -14.35
CA ARG A 88 -10.68 -8.56 -15.32
C ARG A 88 -12.01 -8.54 -16.08
N TYR A 89 -13.14 -8.42 -15.38
CA TYR A 89 -14.46 -8.37 -16.03
C TYR A 89 -14.69 -7.07 -16.79
N PHE A 90 -14.13 -5.95 -16.32
CA PHE A 90 -14.07 -4.71 -17.09
C PHE A 90 -13.31 -4.91 -18.41
N GLY A 91 -12.15 -5.55 -18.38
CA GLY A 91 -11.37 -5.87 -19.58
C GLY A 91 -12.09 -6.84 -20.54
N ALA A 92 -12.91 -7.74 -20.01
CA ALA A 92 -13.75 -8.65 -20.79
C ALA A 92 -14.99 -7.98 -21.41
N GLY A 93 -15.34 -6.75 -21.00
CA GLY A 93 -16.58 -6.08 -21.39
C GLY A 93 -17.84 -6.68 -20.73
N ASP A 94 -17.69 -7.56 -19.76
CA ASP A 94 -18.81 -8.16 -19.02
C ASP A 94 -19.18 -7.30 -17.81
N HIS A 95 -19.96 -6.27 -18.09
CA HIS A 95 -20.38 -5.29 -17.09
C HIS A 95 -21.33 -5.86 -16.04
N ARG A 96 -22.15 -6.84 -16.42
CA ARG A 96 -23.09 -7.50 -15.52
C ARG A 96 -22.36 -8.27 -14.42
N THR A 97 -21.45 -9.13 -14.81
CA THR A 97 -20.61 -9.88 -13.85
C THR A 97 -19.72 -8.93 -13.04
N MET A 98 -19.14 -7.89 -13.67
CA MET A 98 -18.36 -6.87 -12.99
C MET A 98 -19.16 -6.20 -11.85
N GLN A 99 -20.40 -5.76 -12.11
CA GLN A 99 -21.28 -5.16 -11.09
C GLN A 99 -21.61 -6.13 -9.96
N ASN A 100 -21.82 -7.42 -10.26
CA ASN A 100 -22.01 -8.43 -9.24
C ASN A 100 -20.79 -8.59 -8.34
N TYR A 101 -19.57 -8.59 -8.91
CA TYR A 101 -18.33 -8.62 -8.13
C TYR A 101 -18.12 -7.36 -7.30
N ILE A 102 -18.50 -6.17 -7.80
CA ILE A 102 -18.49 -4.93 -7.02
C ILE A 102 -19.45 -5.03 -5.85
N PHE A 103 -20.67 -5.56 -6.03
CA PHE A 103 -21.61 -5.75 -4.93
C PHE A 103 -21.10 -6.73 -3.87
N ASN A 104 -20.64 -7.91 -4.27
CA ASN A 104 -20.11 -8.92 -3.35
C ASN A 104 -18.85 -8.41 -2.63
N GLY A 105 -17.98 -7.68 -3.32
CA GLY A 105 -16.81 -7.03 -2.73
C GLY A 105 -17.18 -5.97 -1.70
N ALA A 106 -18.22 -5.17 -1.96
CA ALA A 106 -18.72 -4.20 -0.99
C ALA A 106 -19.26 -4.87 0.28
N VAL A 107 -20.03 -5.95 0.12
CA VAL A 107 -20.55 -6.76 1.26
C VAL A 107 -19.39 -7.34 2.08
N LEU A 108 -18.40 -7.95 1.43
CA LEU A 108 -17.23 -8.50 2.10
C LEU A 108 -16.40 -7.43 2.81
N THR A 109 -16.23 -6.27 2.16
CA THR A 109 -15.52 -5.14 2.75
C THR A 109 -16.24 -4.64 4.01
N ALA A 110 -17.57 -4.55 3.99
CA ALA A 110 -18.37 -4.15 5.16
C ALA A 110 -18.24 -5.18 6.29
N ILE A 111 -18.30 -6.47 5.99
CA ILE A 111 -18.12 -7.54 6.99
C ILE A 111 -16.72 -7.49 7.61
N ILE A 112 -15.68 -7.40 6.79
CA ILE A 112 -14.29 -7.29 7.28
C ILE A 112 -14.11 -6.03 8.12
N ALA A 113 -14.69 -4.90 7.70
CA ALA A 113 -14.64 -3.64 8.43
C ALA A 113 -15.21 -3.77 9.84
N VAL A 114 -16.40 -4.35 9.97
CA VAL A 114 -17.07 -4.53 11.26
C VAL A 114 -16.32 -5.53 12.14
N LEU A 115 -15.86 -6.65 11.57
CA LEU A 115 -15.11 -7.66 12.32
C LEU A 115 -13.78 -7.10 12.85
N LEU A 116 -13.02 -6.39 12.01
CA LEU A 116 -11.76 -5.79 12.43
C LEU A 116 -11.98 -4.63 13.42
N MET A 117 -12.98 -3.78 13.20
CA MET A 117 -13.33 -2.72 14.12
C MET A 117 -13.61 -3.29 15.52
N ILE A 118 -14.45 -4.32 15.63
CA ILE A 118 -14.80 -4.95 16.91
C ILE A 118 -13.57 -5.62 17.52
N ALA A 119 -12.89 -6.49 16.76
CA ALA A 119 -11.75 -7.26 17.26
C ALA A 119 -10.61 -6.35 17.74
N CYS A 120 -10.21 -5.36 16.93
CA CYS A 120 -9.15 -4.44 17.27
C CYS A 120 -9.52 -3.50 18.43
N SER A 121 -10.79 -3.02 18.48
CA SER A 121 -11.24 -2.14 19.57
C SER A 121 -11.28 -2.87 20.90
N LEU A 122 -11.78 -4.11 20.94
CA LEU A 122 -11.80 -4.93 22.16
C LEU A 122 -10.40 -5.30 22.63
N SER A 123 -9.47 -5.50 21.71
CA SER A 123 -8.07 -5.89 22.00
C SER A 123 -7.12 -4.69 22.15
N CYS A 124 -7.59 -3.44 22.02
CA CYS A 124 -6.73 -2.25 21.93
C CYS A 124 -5.77 -2.14 23.12
N GLY A 125 -6.26 -2.29 24.36
CA GLY A 125 -5.43 -2.25 25.57
C GLY A 125 -4.41 -3.39 25.61
N GLN A 126 -4.81 -4.62 25.26
CA GLN A 126 -3.93 -5.78 25.23
C GLN A 126 -2.81 -5.63 24.18
N ILE A 127 -3.14 -5.07 23.02
CA ILE A 127 -2.17 -4.77 21.96
C ILE A 127 -1.11 -3.78 22.46
N LEU A 128 -1.51 -2.70 23.13
CA LEU A 128 -0.58 -1.70 23.68
C LEU A 128 0.31 -2.27 24.78
N HIS A 129 -0.23 -3.14 25.65
CA HIS A 129 0.57 -3.86 26.65
C HIS A 129 1.57 -4.83 25.99
N LEU A 130 1.15 -5.55 24.95
CA LEU A 130 2.04 -6.44 24.18
C LEU A 130 3.20 -5.67 23.53
N LEU A 131 2.95 -4.42 23.11
CA LEU A 131 3.97 -3.52 22.57
C LEU A 131 4.84 -2.87 23.63
N SER A 132 4.59 -3.15 24.91
CA SER A 132 5.31 -2.56 26.05
C SER A 132 5.31 -1.03 26.01
N VAL A 133 4.15 -0.44 25.68
CA VAL A 133 3.98 1.02 25.68
C VAL A 133 4.11 1.51 27.13
N PRO A 134 4.97 2.50 27.42
CA PRO A 134 5.16 3.05 28.76
C PRO A 134 3.87 3.64 29.35
N ASP A 135 3.70 3.50 30.68
CA ASP A 135 2.46 3.91 31.38
C ASP A 135 2.17 5.40 31.27
N ASP A 136 3.19 6.25 31.20
CA ASP A 136 3.09 7.71 31.07
C ASP A 136 2.44 8.15 29.74
N ILE A 137 2.64 7.40 28.66
CA ILE A 137 2.07 7.69 27.33
C ILE A 137 0.90 6.76 26.97
N PHE A 138 0.61 5.73 27.78
CA PHE A 138 -0.38 4.71 27.48
C PHE A 138 -1.78 5.28 27.23
N GLY A 139 -2.23 6.20 28.07
CA GLY A 139 -3.57 6.83 27.96
C GLY A 139 -3.76 7.55 26.63
N ASN A 140 -2.76 8.31 26.18
CA ASN A 140 -2.80 9.03 24.91
C ASN A 140 -2.72 8.07 23.71
N ALA A 141 -1.88 7.02 23.80
CA ALA A 141 -1.78 5.99 22.77
C ALA A 141 -3.08 5.20 22.63
N TYR A 142 -3.73 4.86 23.74
CA TYR A 142 -5.04 4.20 23.75
C TYR A 142 -6.13 5.08 23.13
N ALA A 143 -6.23 6.34 23.55
CA ALA A 143 -7.23 7.28 23.04
C ALA A 143 -7.06 7.53 21.52
N TYR A 144 -5.85 7.58 21.03
CA TYR A 144 -5.55 7.69 19.62
C TYR A 144 -5.93 6.41 18.85
N LEU A 145 -5.44 5.26 19.31
CA LEU A 145 -5.56 3.99 18.59
C LEU A 145 -7.00 3.47 18.55
N ILE A 146 -7.77 3.66 19.62
CA ILE A 146 -9.18 3.25 19.66
C ILE A 146 -10.02 4.00 18.64
N VAL A 147 -9.76 5.29 18.42
CA VAL A 147 -10.45 6.08 17.39
C VAL A 147 -10.07 5.59 15.98
N ILE A 148 -8.80 5.29 15.74
CA ILE A 148 -8.36 4.70 14.47
C ILE A 148 -9.08 3.36 14.20
N PHE A 149 -9.22 2.50 15.21
CA PHE A 149 -9.91 1.22 15.08
C PHE A 149 -11.42 1.37 14.83
N ILE A 150 -12.07 2.28 15.54
CA ILE A 150 -13.50 2.63 15.27
C ILE A 150 -13.65 3.20 13.85
N GLY A 151 -12.63 3.89 13.35
CA GLY A 151 -12.58 4.46 12.00
C GLY A 151 -12.30 3.48 10.87
N ILE A 152 -11.97 2.20 11.14
CA ILE A 152 -11.67 1.19 10.12
C ILE A 152 -12.75 1.12 9.01
N PRO A 153 -14.06 1.18 9.28
CA PRO A 153 -15.08 1.16 8.24
C PRO A 153 -14.95 2.31 7.22
N PHE A 154 -14.59 3.51 7.67
CA PHE A 154 -14.41 4.67 6.78
C PHE A 154 -13.14 4.55 5.95
N THR A 155 -12.07 4.05 6.56
CA THR A 155 -10.81 3.75 5.85
C THR A 155 -11.04 2.69 4.76
N LEU A 156 -11.75 1.62 5.07
CA LEU A 156 -12.09 0.57 4.10
C LEU A 156 -13.03 1.08 3.02
N LEU A 157 -14.00 1.92 3.34
CA LEU A 157 -14.89 2.54 2.35
C LEU A 157 -14.10 3.30 1.28
N TYR A 158 -13.20 4.20 1.70
CA TYR A 158 -12.37 4.95 0.76
C TYR A 158 -11.46 4.02 -0.06
N ASN A 159 -10.75 3.10 0.60
CA ASN A 159 -9.80 2.21 -0.09
C ASN A 159 -10.50 1.26 -1.07
N TYR A 160 -11.68 0.75 -0.71
CA TYR A 160 -12.47 -0.10 -1.59
C TYR A 160 -12.96 0.66 -2.83
N LEU A 161 -13.63 1.80 -2.67
CA LEU A 161 -14.13 2.59 -3.79
C LEU A 161 -12.99 3.10 -4.68
N SER A 162 -11.87 3.49 -4.08
CA SER A 162 -10.65 3.86 -4.77
C SER A 162 -10.07 2.69 -5.59
N SER A 163 -10.12 1.46 -5.04
CA SER A 163 -9.70 0.24 -5.75
C SER A 163 -10.60 -0.06 -6.95
N ILE A 164 -11.92 0.11 -6.80
CA ILE A 164 -12.88 -0.07 -7.90
C ILE A 164 -12.64 0.95 -9.03
N LEU A 165 -12.43 2.22 -8.71
CA LEU A 165 -12.10 3.25 -9.70
C LEU A 165 -10.80 2.89 -10.45
N ARG A 166 -9.75 2.48 -9.72
CA ARG A 166 -8.51 2.02 -10.33
C ARG A 166 -8.69 0.80 -11.24
N SER A 167 -9.60 -0.11 -10.88
CA SER A 167 -9.88 -1.32 -11.67
C SER A 167 -10.40 -1.02 -13.08
N VAL A 168 -11.12 0.09 -13.25
CA VAL A 168 -11.60 0.56 -14.56
C VAL A 168 -10.66 1.58 -15.22
N GLY A 169 -9.46 1.74 -14.68
CA GLY A 169 -8.40 2.59 -15.24
C GLY A 169 -8.46 4.05 -14.79
N ASP A 170 -9.34 4.43 -13.86
CA ASP A 170 -9.35 5.78 -13.29
C ASP A 170 -8.48 5.86 -12.05
N SER A 171 -7.25 6.34 -12.22
CA SER A 171 -6.33 6.66 -11.13
C SER A 171 -6.37 8.13 -10.71
N ARG A 172 -6.97 9.01 -11.53
CA ARG A 172 -6.98 10.46 -11.30
C ARG A 172 -7.97 10.84 -10.20
N THR A 173 -9.16 10.28 -10.26
CA THR A 173 -10.22 10.60 -9.29
C THR A 173 -9.85 10.22 -7.86
N PRO A 174 -9.34 9.01 -7.57
CA PRO A 174 -8.82 8.68 -6.24
C PRO A 174 -7.70 9.63 -5.76
N PHE A 175 -6.79 10.03 -6.66
CA PHE A 175 -5.75 11.00 -6.35
C PHE A 175 -6.32 12.36 -5.94
N LEU A 176 -7.29 12.89 -6.69
CA LEU A 176 -7.90 14.20 -6.38
C LEU A 176 -8.61 14.18 -5.02
N PHE A 177 -9.34 13.10 -4.71
CA PHE A 177 -10.02 12.98 -3.43
C PHE A 177 -9.04 12.74 -2.27
N LEU A 178 -7.94 12.02 -2.51
CA LEU A 178 -6.86 11.90 -1.53
C LEU A 178 -6.20 13.27 -1.26
N GLY A 179 -5.97 14.05 -2.32
CA GLY A 179 -5.44 15.41 -2.19
C GLY A 179 -6.35 16.34 -1.38
N PHE A 180 -7.64 16.31 -1.68
CA PHE A 180 -8.64 17.03 -0.90
C PHE A 180 -8.65 16.56 0.57
N SER A 181 -8.62 15.24 0.79
CA SER A 181 -8.58 14.66 2.13
C SER A 181 -7.34 15.11 2.92
N ALA A 182 -6.17 15.12 2.27
CA ALA A 182 -4.94 15.53 2.93
C ALA A 182 -4.98 17.00 3.39
N VAL A 183 -5.48 17.89 2.54
CA VAL A 183 -5.67 19.30 2.92
C VAL A 183 -6.70 19.43 4.03
N LEU A 184 -7.83 18.75 3.90
CA LEU A 184 -8.88 18.77 4.93
C LEU A 184 -8.39 18.22 6.27
N ASN A 185 -7.60 17.15 6.25
CA ASN A 185 -7.01 16.57 7.47
C ASN A 185 -6.13 17.58 8.19
N ILE A 186 -5.24 18.31 7.51
CA ILE A 186 -4.41 19.34 8.14
C ILE A 186 -5.27 20.40 8.84
N PHE A 187 -6.35 20.88 8.20
CA PHE A 187 -7.25 21.84 8.83
C PHE A 187 -7.97 21.26 10.01
N LEU A 188 -8.45 20.01 9.92
CA LEU A 188 -9.12 19.34 11.01
C LEU A 188 -8.19 19.05 12.19
N ASP A 189 -6.93 18.68 11.92
CA ASP A 189 -5.91 18.48 12.96
C ASP A 189 -5.71 19.77 13.78
N LEU A 190 -5.47 20.87 13.09
CA LEU A 190 -5.32 22.19 13.76
C LEU A 190 -6.57 22.56 14.53
N PHE A 191 -7.76 22.33 13.98
CA PHE A 191 -9.03 22.64 14.64
C PHE A 191 -9.27 21.75 15.87
N CYS A 192 -9.12 20.43 15.73
CA CYS A 192 -9.35 19.48 16.83
C CYS A 192 -8.31 19.62 17.95
N ILE A 193 -7.05 19.90 17.60
CA ILE A 193 -5.96 20.00 18.57
C ILE A 193 -5.93 21.38 19.24
N ILE A 194 -6.03 22.47 18.49
CA ILE A 194 -5.86 23.83 19.02
C ILE A 194 -7.18 24.38 19.56
N VAL A 195 -8.27 24.27 18.81
CA VAL A 195 -9.56 24.89 19.17
C VAL A 195 -10.33 23.99 20.14
N LEU A 196 -10.50 22.71 19.80
CA LEU A 196 -11.24 21.77 20.64
C LEU A 196 -10.42 21.18 21.78
N LYS A 197 -9.08 21.25 21.71
CA LYS A 197 -8.14 20.74 22.72
C LYS A 197 -8.31 19.25 23.02
N TRP A 198 -8.62 18.45 21.98
CA TRP A 198 -8.84 17.00 22.12
C TRP A 198 -7.54 16.18 22.12
N GLY A 199 -6.38 16.82 22.09
CA GLY A 199 -5.07 16.15 22.16
C GLY A 199 -4.86 15.12 21.04
N CYS A 200 -4.22 13.99 21.38
CA CYS A 200 -3.94 12.90 20.41
C CYS A 200 -5.22 12.30 19.81
N MET A 201 -6.32 12.22 20.59
CA MET A 201 -7.60 11.75 20.09
C MET A 201 -8.12 12.66 18.95
N GLY A 202 -7.88 13.98 19.04
CA GLY A 202 -8.26 14.95 18.02
C GLY A 202 -7.59 14.68 16.67
N ALA A 203 -6.30 14.35 16.64
CA ALA A 203 -5.59 13.97 15.43
C ALA A 203 -6.18 12.69 14.80
N ALA A 204 -6.50 11.68 15.59
CA ALA A 204 -7.15 10.47 15.10
C ALA A 204 -8.54 10.77 14.50
N ILE A 205 -9.36 11.59 15.15
CA ILE A 205 -10.69 12.00 14.67
C ILE A 205 -10.56 12.77 13.35
N ALA A 206 -9.61 13.69 13.25
CA ALA A 206 -9.34 14.45 12.02
C ALA A 206 -9.01 13.53 10.85
N THR A 207 -8.10 12.56 11.07
CA THR A 207 -7.71 11.56 10.06
C THR A 207 -8.89 10.73 9.59
N ILE A 208 -9.69 10.18 10.52
CA ILE A 208 -10.85 9.35 10.17
C ILE A 208 -11.94 10.18 9.48
N THR A 209 -12.19 11.40 9.94
CA THR A 209 -13.17 12.30 9.30
C THR A 209 -12.76 12.63 7.88
N ALA A 210 -11.50 12.96 7.64
CA ALA A 210 -10.99 13.25 6.30
C ALA A 210 -11.13 12.02 5.37
N GLN A 211 -10.85 10.82 5.86
CA GLN A 211 -11.05 9.57 5.09
C GLN A 211 -12.51 9.26 4.84
N ALA A 212 -13.40 9.48 5.82
CA ALA A 212 -14.84 9.30 5.66
C ALA A 212 -15.39 10.22 4.57
N ILE A 213 -15.04 11.50 4.60
CA ILE A 213 -15.45 12.48 3.59
C ILE A 213 -14.94 12.05 2.20
N SER A 214 -13.70 11.62 2.07
CA SER A 214 -13.16 11.14 0.80
C SER A 214 -13.88 9.89 0.29
N GLY A 215 -14.20 8.94 1.16
CA GLY A 215 -15.00 7.77 0.81
C GLY A 215 -16.40 8.15 0.31
N ILE A 216 -17.05 9.07 1.00
CA ILE A 216 -18.38 9.60 0.61
C ILE A 216 -18.30 10.33 -0.74
N LEU A 217 -17.27 11.16 -0.96
CA LEU A 217 -17.05 11.83 -2.24
C LEU A 217 -16.82 10.83 -3.39
N CYS A 218 -16.02 9.78 -3.16
CA CYS A 218 -15.85 8.69 -4.12
C CYS A 218 -17.18 8.01 -4.45
N PHE A 219 -18.01 7.75 -3.44
CA PHE A 219 -19.32 7.12 -3.64
C PHE A 219 -20.26 7.99 -4.50
N PHE A 220 -20.39 9.28 -4.18
CA PHE A 220 -21.23 10.19 -4.96
C PHE A 220 -20.69 10.42 -6.36
N TYR A 221 -19.36 10.45 -6.53
CA TYR A 221 -18.74 10.54 -7.84
C TYR A 221 -19.09 9.32 -8.71
N ILE A 222 -18.93 8.11 -8.16
CA ILE A 222 -19.27 6.87 -8.87
C ILE A 222 -20.74 6.92 -9.28
N ARG A 223 -21.65 7.26 -8.35
CA ARG A 223 -23.09 7.31 -8.61
C ARG A 223 -23.48 8.38 -9.63
N GLY A 224 -22.79 9.52 -9.67
CA GLY A 224 -23.14 10.65 -10.53
C GLY A 224 -22.47 10.64 -11.90
N LYS A 225 -21.22 10.13 -12.00
CA LYS A 225 -20.37 10.25 -13.20
C LYS A 225 -20.00 8.90 -13.84
N MET A 226 -20.04 7.80 -13.08
CA MET A 226 -19.56 6.47 -13.53
C MET A 226 -20.73 5.48 -13.58
N GLN A 227 -21.69 5.70 -14.49
CA GLN A 227 -22.88 4.83 -14.61
C GLN A 227 -22.52 3.35 -14.78
N LEU A 228 -21.39 3.06 -15.41
CA LEU A 228 -20.87 1.71 -15.59
C LEU A 228 -20.65 0.95 -14.28
N LEU A 229 -20.29 1.67 -13.21
CA LEU A 229 -20.04 1.13 -11.87
C LEU A 229 -21.28 1.16 -10.97
N CYS A 230 -22.37 1.79 -11.42
CA CYS A 230 -23.62 1.84 -10.67
C CYS A 230 -24.25 0.45 -10.64
N LEU A 231 -24.60 0.01 -9.44
CA LEU A 231 -25.20 -1.31 -9.23
C LEU A 231 -26.66 -1.31 -9.68
N GLU A 232 -27.00 -2.20 -10.60
CA GLU A 232 -28.38 -2.51 -10.96
C GLU A 232 -28.95 -3.54 -9.97
N LYS A 233 -30.21 -3.41 -9.60
CA LYS A 233 -30.86 -4.30 -8.61
C LYS A 233 -30.75 -5.77 -8.96
N GLU A 234 -30.79 -6.10 -10.24
CA GLU A 234 -30.66 -7.46 -10.75
C GLU A 234 -29.27 -8.08 -10.49
N ASN A 235 -28.23 -7.26 -10.38
CA ASN A 235 -26.87 -7.68 -10.17
C ASN A 235 -26.46 -7.70 -8.69
N MET A 236 -27.35 -7.23 -7.79
CA MET A 236 -27.13 -7.20 -6.34
C MET A 236 -27.48 -8.54 -5.67
N ILE A 237 -26.84 -9.60 -6.13
CA ILE A 237 -27.07 -10.96 -5.62
C ILE A 237 -25.77 -11.48 -5.04
N VAL A 238 -25.83 -12.04 -3.83
CA VAL A 238 -24.67 -12.71 -3.20
C VAL A 238 -24.45 -14.05 -3.90
N GLN A 239 -23.32 -14.19 -4.59
CA GLN A 239 -22.92 -15.40 -5.31
C GLN A 239 -21.73 -16.06 -4.61
N LYS A 240 -21.87 -17.34 -4.26
CA LYS A 240 -20.82 -18.11 -3.55
C LYS A 240 -19.49 -18.12 -4.31
N ASP A 241 -19.54 -18.27 -5.63
CA ASP A 241 -18.33 -18.32 -6.46
C ASP A 241 -17.61 -16.96 -6.49
N ALA A 242 -18.36 -15.86 -6.62
CA ALA A 242 -17.81 -14.50 -6.53
C ALA A 242 -17.18 -14.23 -5.16
N VAL A 243 -17.89 -14.60 -4.08
CA VAL A 243 -17.37 -14.49 -2.70
C VAL A 243 -16.10 -15.30 -2.52
N LYS A 244 -16.07 -16.55 -2.98
CA LYS A 244 -14.89 -17.43 -2.89
C LYS A 244 -13.71 -16.87 -3.65
N GLU A 245 -13.93 -16.36 -4.86
CA GLU A 245 -12.87 -15.76 -5.68
C GLU A 245 -12.35 -14.47 -5.05
N LEU A 246 -13.23 -13.57 -4.60
CA LEU A 246 -12.85 -12.32 -3.92
C LEU A 246 -12.04 -12.60 -2.65
N LEU A 247 -12.46 -13.53 -1.80
CA LEU A 247 -11.70 -13.94 -0.62
C LEU A 247 -10.36 -14.56 -1.00
N GLY A 248 -10.32 -15.38 -2.04
CA GLY A 248 -9.09 -15.98 -2.57
C GLY A 248 -8.09 -14.97 -3.14
N MET A 249 -8.54 -13.76 -3.50
CA MET A 249 -7.68 -12.64 -3.91
C MET A 249 -7.37 -11.70 -2.76
N GLY A 250 -8.39 -11.26 -2.04
CA GLY A 250 -8.26 -10.22 -1.02
C GLY A 250 -7.48 -10.67 0.21
N LEU A 251 -7.85 -11.82 0.79
CA LEU A 251 -7.17 -12.30 2.01
C LEU A 251 -5.68 -12.54 1.82
N PRO A 252 -5.21 -13.24 0.76
CA PRO A 252 -3.77 -13.39 0.55
C PRO A 252 -3.05 -12.07 0.35
N MET A 253 -3.65 -11.08 -0.33
CA MET A 253 -3.05 -9.76 -0.50
C MET A 253 -3.00 -8.99 0.84
N GLY A 254 -4.06 -9.04 1.64
CA GLY A 254 -4.08 -8.47 2.98
C GLY A 254 -3.01 -9.09 3.89
N PHE A 255 -2.95 -10.41 3.96
CA PHE A 255 -1.93 -11.09 4.75
C PHE A 255 -0.50 -10.82 4.27
N GLN A 256 -0.29 -10.67 2.97
CA GLN A 256 1.02 -10.31 2.45
C GLN A 256 1.52 -8.98 3.02
N PHE A 257 0.66 -7.94 3.08
CA PHE A 257 1.01 -6.66 3.71
C PHE A 257 1.33 -6.84 5.19
N SER A 258 0.50 -7.59 5.92
CA SER A 258 0.73 -7.86 7.36
C SER A 258 2.03 -8.61 7.61
N ILE A 259 2.35 -9.63 6.81
CA ILE A 259 3.58 -10.43 6.93
C ILE A 259 4.81 -9.54 6.68
N THR A 260 4.76 -8.68 5.66
CA THR A 260 5.83 -7.72 5.38
C THR A 260 6.00 -6.70 6.53
N ALA A 261 4.88 -6.26 7.14
CA ALA A 261 4.89 -5.40 8.32
C ALA A 261 5.58 -6.06 9.51
N ILE A 262 5.25 -7.32 9.81
CA ILE A 262 5.88 -8.10 10.90
C ILE A 262 7.40 -8.19 10.69
N GLY A 263 7.86 -8.50 9.48
CA GLY A 263 9.28 -8.53 9.16
C GLY A 263 9.99 -7.19 9.41
N SER A 264 9.32 -6.08 9.08
CA SER A 264 9.85 -4.73 9.34
C SER A 264 9.87 -4.38 10.83
N MET A 265 8.87 -4.84 11.60
CA MET A 265 8.83 -4.65 13.06
C MET A 265 9.95 -5.41 13.75
N VAL A 266 10.25 -6.65 13.35
CA VAL A 266 11.35 -7.44 13.90
C VAL A 266 12.71 -6.77 13.61
N MET A 267 12.90 -6.28 12.38
CA MET A 267 14.11 -5.54 12.02
C MET A 267 14.26 -4.23 12.83
N GLN A 268 13.15 -3.50 13.04
CA GLN A 268 13.13 -2.29 13.89
C GLN A 268 13.50 -2.62 15.34
N ALA A 269 12.94 -3.69 15.90
CA ALA A 269 13.24 -4.13 17.27
C ALA A 269 14.72 -4.50 17.42
N ALA A 270 15.30 -5.25 16.46
CA ALA A 270 16.71 -5.57 16.44
C ALA A 270 17.61 -4.31 16.36
N ASN A 271 17.20 -3.32 15.55
CA ASN A 271 17.91 -2.05 15.45
C ASN A 271 17.84 -1.24 16.75
N ASN A 272 16.70 -1.25 17.44
CA ASN A 272 16.54 -0.52 18.71
C ASN A 272 17.52 -0.99 19.79
N GLY A 273 17.89 -2.27 19.78
CA GLY A 273 18.91 -2.83 20.67
C GLY A 273 20.35 -2.34 20.44
N LEU A 274 20.62 -1.64 19.33
CA LEU A 274 21.96 -1.14 18.99
C LEU A 274 22.26 0.28 19.53
N GLY A 275 21.28 0.95 20.11
CA GLY A 275 21.42 2.27 20.71
C GLY A 275 20.88 3.44 19.88
N SER A 276 20.75 4.59 20.52
CA SER A 276 20.01 5.75 20.02
C SER A 276 20.54 6.33 18.70
N ILE A 277 21.86 6.28 18.47
CA ILE A 277 22.49 6.74 17.21
C ILE A 277 21.90 5.96 16.02
N TYR A 278 21.85 4.64 16.13
CA TYR A 278 21.35 3.77 15.05
C TYR A 278 19.83 3.83 14.91
N VAL A 279 19.11 4.02 16.01
CA VAL A 279 17.66 4.23 15.97
C VAL A 279 17.31 5.50 15.20
N SER A 280 17.99 6.61 15.50
CA SER A 280 17.78 7.89 14.82
C SER A 280 18.18 7.82 13.34
N ALA A 281 19.32 7.20 13.04
CA ALA A 281 19.82 7.01 11.68
C ALA A 281 18.86 6.17 10.83
N PHE A 282 18.40 5.05 11.37
CA PHE A 282 17.45 4.15 10.70
C PHE A 282 16.11 4.83 10.47
N THR A 283 15.57 5.54 11.45
CA THR A 283 14.30 6.26 11.34
C THR A 283 14.34 7.28 10.21
N ALA A 284 15.39 8.11 10.12
CA ALA A 284 15.57 9.07 9.04
C ALA A 284 15.68 8.38 7.67
N ALA A 285 16.49 7.33 7.58
CA ALA A 285 16.66 6.56 6.35
C ALA A 285 15.35 5.87 5.90
N MET A 286 14.54 5.37 6.82
CA MET A 286 13.23 4.78 6.53
C MET A 286 12.25 5.81 5.94
N ARG A 287 12.27 7.07 6.40
CA ARG A 287 11.46 8.13 5.79
C ARG A 287 11.85 8.36 4.34
N ILE A 288 13.14 8.45 4.04
CA ILE A 288 13.65 8.59 2.67
C ILE A 288 13.26 7.38 1.82
N LYS A 289 13.44 6.17 2.35
CA LYS A 289 13.06 4.92 1.68
C LYS A 289 11.57 4.92 1.30
N GLN A 290 10.67 5.33 2.20
CA GLN A 290 9.22 5.35 1.93
C GLN A 290 8.84 6.23 0.73
N PHE A 291 9.47 7.42 0.58
CA PHE A 291 9.28 8.24 -0.61
C PHE A 291 9.74 7.54 -1.89
N LEU A 292 10.89 6.87 -1.84
CA LEU A 292 11.45 6.17 -2.99
C LEU A 292 10.73 4.84 -3.31
N LEU A 293 9.89 4.33 -2.42
CA LEU A 293 9.01 3.18 -2.69
C LEU A 293 7.78 3.56 -3.50
N CYS A 294 7.30 4.81 -3.41
CA CYS A 294 6.07 5.25 -4.07
C CYS A 294 6.03 4.97 -5.59
N PRO A 295 7.09 5.20 -6.38
CA PRO A 295 7.07 4.86 -7.80
C PRO A 295 6.98 3.36 -8.08
N PHE A 296 7.60 2.51 -7.26
CA PHE A 296 7.46 1.06 -7.40
C PHE A 296 6.01 0.61 -7.20
N ASP A 297 5.34 1.14 -6.18
CA ASP A 297 3.93 0.83 -5.90
C ASP A 297 3.02 1.31 -7.03
N ALA A 298 3.31 2.49 -7.60
CA ALA A 298 2.55 3.03 -8.71
C ALA A 298 2.72 2.20 -9.99
N ILE A 299 3.96 1.83 -10.36
CA ILE A 299 4.27 0.99 -11.51
C ILE A 299 3.69 -0.42 -11.31
N GLY A 300 3.86 -1.00 -10.12
CA GLY A 300 3.34 -2.32 -9.80
C GLY A 300 1.81 -2.38 -9.88
N THR A 301 1.12 -1.41 -9.31
CA THR A 301 -0.35 -1.31 -9.38
C THR A 301 -0.82 -1.14 -10.83
N ALA A 302 -0.15 -0.30 -11.61
CA ALA A 302 -0.46 -0.14 -13.04
C ALA A 302 -0.29 -1.45 -13.81
N ALA A 303 0.79 -2.20 -13.55
CA ALA A 303 1.03 -3.51 -14.15
C ALA A 303 -0.03 -4.55 -13.74
N SER A 304 -0.47 -4.54 -12.48
CA SER A 304 -1.53 -5.42 -11.98
C SER A 304 -2.85 -5.18 -12.72
N VAL A 305 -3.30 -3.92 -12.78
CA VAL A 305 -4.54 -3.53 -13.47
C VAL A 305 -4.44 -3.83 -14.97
N PHE A 306 -3.30 -3.49 -15.59
CA PHE A 306 -3.04 -3.78 -17.00
C PHE A 306 -3.15 -5.28 -17.30
N CYS A 307 -2.47 -6.13 -16.54
CA CYS A 307 -2.49 -7.57 -16.74
C CYS A 307 -3.89 -8.15 -16.50
N SER A 308 -4.61 -7.67 -15.48
CA SER A 308 -5.95 -8.13 -15.17
C SER A 308 -6.95 -7.79 -16.28
N GLN A 309 -6.95 -6.54 -16.79
CA GLN A 309 -7.82 -6.12 -17.90
C GLN A 309 -7.50 -6.90 -19.21
N ASN A 310 -6.20 -7.08 -19.53
CA ASN A 310 -5.80 -7.82 -20.74
C ASN A 310 -6.06 -9.34 -20.61
N LEU A 311 -6.05 -9.89 -19.39
CA LEU A 311 -6.49 -11.26 -19.13
C LEU A 311 -7.97 -11.43 -19.43
N GLY A 312 -8.82 -10.49 -18.98
CA GLY A 312 -10.24 -10.45 -19.32
C GLY A 312 -10.49 -10.31 -20.81
N ALA A 313 -9.75 -9.42 -21.47
CA ALA A 313 -9.83 -9.20 -22.91
C ALA A 313 -9.20 -10.33 -23.77
N ARG A 314 -8.69 -11.40 -23.15
CA ARG A 314 -8.00 -12.54 -23.80
C ARG A 314 -6.79 -12.16 -24.66
N GLN A 315 -6.06 -11.11 -24.28
CA GLN A 315 -4.93 -10.58 -25.05
C GLN A 315 -3.57 -11.08 -24.51
N ALA A 316 -3.23 -12.33 -24.82
CA ALA A 316 -2.06 -13.04 -24.33
C ALA A 316 -0.72 -12.31 -24.58
N ASP A 317 -0.52 -11.82 -25.80
CA ASP A 317 0.74 -11.14 -26.18
C ASP A 317 0.90 -9.80 -25.46
N ARG A 318 -0.20 -9.11 -25.20
CA ARG A 318 -0.15 -7.86 -24.43
C ARG A 318 0.23 -8.10 -22.98
N ILE A 319 -0.23 -9.19 -22.36
CA ILE A 319 0.16 -9.58 -21.00
C ILE A 319 1.67 -9.78 -20.92
N LYS A 320 2.27 -10.55 -21.86
CA LYS A 320 3.73 -10.76 -21.90
C LYS A 320 4.48 -9.45 -22.04
N LYS A 321 4.09 -8.67 -23.06
CA LYS A 321 4.74 -7.40 -23.38
C LYS A 321 4.63 -6.40 -22.23
N GLY A 322 3.44 -6.23 -21.67
CA GLY A 322 3.19 -5.29 -20.58
C GLY A 322 3.93 -5.68 -19.29
N ALA A 323 3.94 -6.97 -18.92
CA ALA A 323 4.68 -7.44 -17.76
C ALA A 323 6.20 -7.19 -17.93
N LEU A 324 6.76 -7.43 -19.12
CA LEU A 324 8.16 -7.17 -19.42
C LEU A 324 8.48 -5.67 -19.37
N GLU A 325 7.68 -4.84 -20.06
CA GLU A 325 7.87 -3.38 -20.08
C GLU A 325 7.76 -2.76 -18.68
N ALA A 326 6.81 -3.22 -17.84
CA ALA A 326 6.69 -2.78 -16.46
C ALA A 326 7.91 -3.19 -15.61
N THR A 327 8.42 -4.42 -15.80
CA THR A 327 9.61 -4.90 -15.09
C THR A 327 10.83 -4.09 -15.47
N ILE A 328 11.02 -3.80 -16.76
CA ILE A 328 12.13 -2.96 -17.24
C ILE A 328 12.00 -1.55 -16.66
N ALA A 329 10.80 -0.94 -16.68
CA ALA A 329 10.57 0.37 -16.10
C ALA A 329 10.87 0.40 -14.58
N GLY A 330 10.45 -0.61 -13.84
CA GLY A 330 10.77 -0.78 -12.43
C GLY A 330 12.27 -0.92 -12.17
N CYS A 331 12.98 -1.69 -13.00
CA CYS A 331 14.45 -1.81 -12.92
C CYS A 331 15.15 -0.49 -13.22
N ILE A 332 14.78 0.20 -14.30
CA ILE A 332 15.38 1.51 -14.67
C ILE A 332 15.19 2.50 -13.53
N TYR A 333 13.97 2.61 -13.00
CA TYR A 333 13.72 3.46 -11.84
C TYR A 333 14.57 3.01 -10.63
N GLY A 334 14.60 1.72 -10.32
CA GLY A 334 15.36 1.17 -9.21
C GLY A 334 16.86 1.48 -9.30
N PHE A 335 17.46 1.30 -10.48
CA PHE A 335 18.85 1.66 -10.71
C PHE A 335 19.08 3.16 -10.55
N SER A 336 18.22 4.01 -11.12
CA SER A 336 18.33 5.45 -11.01
C SER A 336 18.21 5.94 -9.56
N ALA A 337 17.19 5.46 -8.83
CA ALA A 337 16.98 5.77 -7.42
C ALA A 337 18.11 5.19 -6.55
N GLY A 338 18.60 4.00 -6.88
CA GLY A 338 19.77 3.39 -6.24
C GLY A 338 21.03 4.25 -6.35
N LEU A 339 21.33 4.77 -7.53
CA LEU A 339 22.46 5.70 -7.72
C LEU A 339 22.28 6.98 -6.88
N ILE A 340 21.05 7.52 -6.82
CA ILE A 340 20.77 8.68 -5.96
C ILE A 340 21.06 8.35 -4.48
N LEU A 341 20.64 7.18 -4.00
CA LEU A 341 20.91 6.76 -2.62
C LEU A 341 22.40 6.56 -2.33
N ILE A 342 23.16 6.02 -3.29
CA ILE A 342 24.60 5.76 -3.15
C ILE A 342 25.37 7.07 -3.05
N PHE A 343 25.11 8.03 -3.95
CA PHE A 343 25.88 9.27 -4.02
C PHE A 343 25.33 10.37 -3.13
N PHE A 344 24.03 10.43 -2.94
CA PHE A 344 23.35 11.52 -2.22
C PHE A 344 22.71 11.07 -0.90
N GLY A 345 23.00 9.86 -0.39
CA GLY A 345 22.41 9.35 0.84
C GLY A 345 22.65 10.26 2.05
N ARG A 346 23.87 10.82 2.20
CA ARG A 346 24.18 11.75 3.29
C ARG A 346 23.47 13.09 3.17
N PRO A 347 23.50 13.83 2.03
CA PRO A 347 22.69 15.04 1.82
C PRO A 347 21.19 14.81 2.05
N LEU A 348 20.64 13.70 1.58
CA LEU A 348 19.23 13.35 1.80
C LEU A 348 18.91 13.15 3.28
N SER A 349 19.82 12.53 4.04
CA SER A 349 19.64 12.36 5.48
C SER A 349 19.62 13.70 6.23
N MET A 350 20.29 14.74 5.73
CA MET A 350 20.28 16.09 6.32
C MET A 350 18.91 16.79 6.25
N ILE A 351 17.96 16.27 5.45
CA ILE A 351 16.57 16.76 5.43
C ILE A 351 15.89 16.49 6.77
N PHE A 352 16.24 15.37 7.42
CA PHE A 352 15.61 14.90 8.65
C PHE A 352 16.52 14.98 9.89
N LEU A 353 17.83 15.13 9.69
CA LEU A 353 18.84 15.09 10.74
C LEU A 353 19.63 16.39 10.79
N SER A 354 20.06 16.80 11.97
CA SER A 354 20.94 17.96 12.17
C SER A 354 22.30 17.72 11.51
N LYS A 355 22.82 18.75 10.84
CA LYS A 355 24.16 18.73 10.21
C LYS A 355 25.29 18.42 11.21
N ASN A 356 25.09 18.73 12.49
CA ASN A 356 26.07 18.52 13.53
C ASN A 356 26.10 17.07 14.07
N ALA A 357 25.07 16.24 13.77
CA ALA A 357 24.98 14.86 14.19
C ALA A 357 25.72 13.91 13.25
N THR A 358 27.05 14.09 13.12
CA THR A 358 27.87 13.39 12.11
C THR A 358 27.77 11.87 12.20
N ALA A 359 27.84 11.28 13.39
CA ALA A 359 27.72 9.83 13.59
C ALA A 359 26.37 9.28 13.12
N VAL A 360 25.27 9.99 13.39
CA VAL A 360 23.92 9.61 12.94
C VAL A 360 23.78 9.74 11.43
N LEU A 361 24.33 10.81 10.85
CA LEU A 361 24.33 11.03 9.40
C LEU A 361 25.13 9.96 8.65
N ASP A 362 26.29 9.57 9.19
CA ASP A 362 27.14 8.55 8.57
C ASP A 362 26.49 7.17 8.66
N ALA A 363 25.85 6.83 9.77
CA ALA A 363 25.07 5.60 9.91
C ALA A 363 23.87 5.57 8.95
N SER A 364 23.11 6.67 8.82
CA SER A 364 22.00 6.79 7.87
C SER A 364 22.49 6.67 6.42
N ALA A 365 23.57 7.37 6.07
CA ALA A 365 24.17 7.30 4.73
C ALA A 365 24.68 5.88 4.41
N LYS A 366 25.25 5.17 5.39
CA LYS A 366 25.67 3.77 5.23
C LYS A 366 24.48 2.88 4.88
N TYR A 367 23.37 2.99 5.62
CA TYR A 367 22.15 2.24 5.35
C TYR A 367 21.60 2.53 3.95
N LEU A 368 21.44 3.80 3.59
CA LEU A 368 20.94 4.21 2.28
C LEU A 368 21.82 3.76 1.13
N ARG A 369 23.16 3.81 1.30
CA ARG A 369 24.13 3.31 0.31
C ARG A 369 23.94 1.80 0.10
N CYS A 370 23.82 1.02 1.17
CA CYS A 370 23.58 -0.41 1.08
C CYS A 370 22.25 -0.70 0.35
N LEU A 371 21.20 0.06 0.64
CA LEU A 371 19.91 -0.06 -0.09
C LEU A 371 20.09 0.22 -1.58
N GLY A 372 20.84 1.27 -1.93
CA GLY A 372 21.00 1.72 -3.31
C GLY A 372 21.52 0.64 -4.25
N PHE A 373 22.46 -0.19 -3.81
CA PHE A 373 23.01 -1.29 -4.62
C PHE A 373 21.95 -2.34 -5.03
N PHE A 374 20.89 -2.49 -4.25
CA PHE A 374 19.87 -3.54 -4.44
C PHE A 374 18.49 -3.00 -4.85
N PHE A 375 18.36 -1.69 -5.04
CA PHE A 375 17.08 -1.07 -5.38
C PHE A 375 16.53 -1.54 -6.75
N GLY A 376 17.41 -1.92 -7.68
CA GLY A 376 17.01 -2.55 -8.95
C GLY A 376 16.29 -3.90 -8.76
N ILE A 377 16.74 -4.71 -7.78
CA ILE A 377 16.11 -6.00 -7.43
C ILE A 377 14.71 -5.77 -6.86
N LEU A 378 14.53 -4.71 -6.06
CA LEU A 378 13.23 -4.34 -5.55
C LEU A 378 12.21 -4.04 -6.67
N GLY A 379 12.68 -3.46 -7.79
CA GLY A 379 11.86 -3.24 -8.99
C GLY A 379 11.30 -4.56 -9.55
N ILE A 380 12.14 -5.58 -9.67
CA ILE A 380 11.72 -6.93 -10.10
C ILE A 380 10.72 -7.50 -9.10
N LEU A 381 11.04 -7.47 -7.80
CA LEU A 381 10.20 -8.01 -6.75
C LEU A 381 8.79 -7.40 -6.79
N ASN A 382 8.71 -6.07 -6.79
CA ASN A 382 7.43 -5.37 -6.72
C ASN A 382 6.57 -5.62 -7.97
N VAL A 383 7.14 -5.45 -9.16
CA VAL A 383 6.39 -5.62 -10.41
C VAL A 383 5.96 -7.09 -10.60
N CYS A 384 6.86 -8.07 -10.40
CA CYS A 384 6.51 -9.49 -10.56
C CYS A 384 5.44 -9.92 -9.55
N ARG A 385 5.46 -9.41 -8.32
CA ARG A 385 4.44 -9.63 -7.29
C ARG A 385 3.09 -9.10 -7.75
N MET A 386 3.04 -7.85 -8.17
CA MET A 386 1.81 -7.19 -8.61
C MET A 386 1.23 -7.80 -9.90
N VAL A 387 2.06 -8.18 -10.85
CA VAL A 387 1.64 -8.93 -12.06
C VAL A 387 1.04 -10.28 -11.68
N THR A 388 1.68 -11.02 -10.76
CA THR A 388 1.18 -12.31 -10.29
C THR A 388 -0.20 -12.17 -9.63
N GLN A 389 -0.40 -11.12 -8.83
CA GLN A 389 -1.69 -10.79 -8.21
C GLN A 389 -2.72 -10.39 -9.27
N GLY A 390 -2.36 -9.52 -10.21
CA GLY A 390 -3.24 -9.07 -11.31
C GLY A 390 -3.69 -10.19 -12.23
N LEU A 391 -2.90 -11.25 -12.39
CA LEU A 391 -3.27 -12.47 -13.13
C LEU A 391 -4.16 -13.43 -12.31
N GLY A 392 -4.47 -13.11 -11.05
CA GLY A 392 -5.35 -13.92 -10.22
C GLY A 392 -4.66 -14.96 -9.35
N TYR A 393 -3.33 -14.91 -9.20
CA TYR A 393 -2.56 -15.86 -8.39
C TYR A 393 -2.10 -15.28 -7.05
N SER A 394 -2.97 -14.51 -6.36
CA SER A 394 -2.65 -13.84 -5.09
C SER A 394 -2.18 -14.83 -4.01
N GLY A 395 -2.75 -16.05 -3.98
CA GLY A 395 -2.31 -17.11 -3.07
C GLY A 395 -0.87 -17.57 -3.28
N ARG A 396 -0.27 -17.36 -4.47
CA ARG A 396 1.15 -17.59 -4.70
C ARG A 396 2.00 -16.38 -4.36
N ALA A 397 1.47 -15.19 -4.62
CA ALA A 397 2.18 -13.94 -4.33
C ALA A 397 2.43 -13.74 -2.83
N ILE A 398 1.58 -14.26 -1.92
CA ILE A 398 1.76 -14.18 -0.47
C ILE A 398 3.10 -14.78 -0.01
N PHE A 399 3.54 -15.87 -0.63
CA PHE A 399 4.80 -16.52 -0.27
C PHE A 399 6.02 -15.62 -0.53
N SER A 400 5.94 -14.66 -1.45
CA SER A 400 7.00 -13.66 -1.59
C SER A 400 7.13 -12.78 -0.36
N GLY A 401 6.02 -12.44 0.31
CA GLY A 401 6.03 -11.73 1.60
C GLY A 401 6.62 -12.59 2.72
N VAL A 402 6.33 -13.89 2.73
CA VAL A 402 6.92 -14.84 3.69
C VAL A 402 8.43 -14.91 3.50
N MET A 403 8.93 -15.06 2.26
CA MET A 403 10.37 -15.07 1.96
C MET A 403 11.04 -13.76 2.36
N GLU A 404 10.35 -12.64 2.13
CA GLU A 404 10.82 -11.31 2.54
C GLU A 404 10.93 -11.19 4.06
N MET A 405 9.93 -11.64 4.80
CA MET A 405 9.95 -11.68 6.27
C MET A 405 11.08 -12.59 6.79
N ILE A 406 11.19 -13.81 6.27
CA ILE A 406 12.25 -14.75 6.67
C ILE A 406 13.64 -14.16 6.43
N GLY A 407 13.88 -13.57 5.25
CA GLY A 407 15.16 -12.95 4.92
C GLY A 407 15.52 -11.82 5.88
N ARG A 408 14.54 -10.94 6.22
CA ARG A 408 14.76 -9.88 7.21
C ARG A 408 15.07 -10.45 8.60
N VAL A 409 14.30 -11.42 9.07
CA VAL A 409 14.46 -12.00 10.41
C VAL A 409 15.81 -12.69 10.53
N ILE A 410 16.19 -13.52 9.57
CA ILE A 410 17.48 -14.23 9.60
C ILE A 410 18.65 -13.24 9.70
N VAL A 411 18.64 -12.18 8.88
CA VAL A 411 19.76 -11.23 8.87
C VAL A 411 19.71 -10.29 10.07
N SER A 412 18.55 -9.73 10.40
CA SER A 412 18.45 -8.73 11.47
C SER A 412 18.57 -9.33 12.88
N VAL A 413 18.16 -10.59 13.08
CA VAL A 413 18.26 -11.24 14.40
C VAL A 413 19.48 -12.16 14.47
N GLY A 414 19.73 -12.96 13.42
CA GLY A 414 20.81 -13.94 13.42
C GLY A 414 22.20 -13.35 13.36
N PHE A 415 22.37 -12.20 12.68
CA PHE A 415 23.70 -11.62 12.44
C PHE A 415 23.93 -10.28 13.17
N VAL A 416 22.92 -9.71 13.86
CA VAL A 416 23.12 -8.45 14.58
C VAL A 416 24.16 -8.55 15.69
N GLY A 417 24.25 -9.70 16.36
CA GLY A 417 25.23 -9.94 17.43
C GLY A 417 26.68 -9.93 16.94
N THR A 418 26.95 -10.35 15.70
CA THR A 418 28.28 -10.44 15.11
C THR A 418 28.63 -9.24 14.23
N MET A 419 27.67 -8.70 13.47
CA MET A 419 27.87 -7.63 12.48
C MET A 419 27.35 -6.27 12.95
N GLY A 420 26.66 -6.21 14.08
CA GLY A 420 26.04 -4.98 14.60
C GLY A 420 25.12 -4.30 13.59
N TYR A 421 25.21 -2.99 13.46
CA TYR A 421 24.38 -2.20 12.56
C TYR A 421 24.52 -2.59 11.07
N THR A 422 25.65 -3.21 10.69
CA THR A 422 25.83 -3.67 9.31
C THR A 422 24.82 -4.76 8.94
N ALA A 423 24.43 -5.64 9.89
CA ALA A 423 23.37 -6.63 9.66
C ALA A 423 22.04 -5.94 9.34
N ILE A 424 21.67 -4.89 10.07
CA ILE A 424 20.46 -4.09 9.79
C ILE A 424 20.55 -3.45 8.40
N CYS A 425 21.73 -2.94 8.01
CA CYS A 425 21.94 -2.36 6.68
C CYS A 425 21.70 -3.37 5.53
N PHE A 426 21.86 -4.68 5.76
CA PHE A 426 21.66 -5.72 4.73
C PHE A 426 20.38 -6.54 4.89
N ALA A 427 19.58 -6.30 5.92
CA ALA A 427 18.37 -7.08 6.18
C ALA A 427 17.31 -6.96 5.06
N ASP A 428 17.06 -5.73 4.56
CA ASP A 428 16.14 -5.50 3.46
C ASP A 428 16.62 -6.14 2.14
N GLN A 429 17.90 -6.07 1.86
CA GLN A 429 18.49 -6.61 0.62
C GLN A 429 18.38 -8.14 0.59
N ALA A 430 18.69 -8.80 1.69
CA ALA A 430 18.54 -10.24 1.82
C ALA A 430 17.07 -10.66 1.62
N ALA A 431 16.14 -9.89 2.21
CA ALA A 431 14.71 -10.07 2.02
C ALA A 431 14.29 -9.94 0.55
N TRP A 432 14.74 -8.88 -0.13
CA TRP A 432 14.41 -8.64 -1.53
C TRP A 432 15.00 -9.70 -2.47
N ILE A 433 16.23 -10.14 -2.21
CA ILE A 433 16.84 -11.24 -2.97
C ILE A 433 16.03 -12.51 -2.78
N ALA A 434 15.77 -12.94 -1.54
CA ALA A 434 15.03 -14.15 -1.24
C ALA A 434 13.62 -14.13 -1.87
N ALA A 435 12.91 -13.02 -1.74
CA ALA A 435 11.59 -12.85 -2.33
C ALA A 435 11.63 -12.81 -3.86
N SER A 436 12.63 -12.15 -4.48
CA SER A 436 12.79 -12.09 -5.94
C SER A 436 13.13 -13.44 -6.55
N CYS A 437 13.97 -14.23 -5.88
CA CYS A 437 14.29 -15.60 -6.31
C CYS A 437 13.04 -16.50 -6.34
N TYR A 438 12.07 -16.25 -5.48
CA TYR A 438 10.79 -16.96 -5.50
C TYR A 438 9.81 -16.38 -6.52
N ILE A 439 9.57 -15.05 -6.47
CA ILE A 439 8.47 -14.44 -7.22
C ILE A 439 8.78 -14.30 -8.70
N GLY A 440 10.05 -14.12 -9.10
CA GLY A 440 10.44 -14.04 -10.52
C GLY A 440 10.04 -15.28 -11.32
N PRO A 441 10.52 -16.48 -10.96
CA PRO A 441 10.11 -17.73 -11.62
C PRO A 441 8.60 -17.97 -11.50
N THR A 442 8.00 -17.66 -10.36
CA THR A 442 6.55 -17.80 -10.12
C THR A 442 5.75 -16.90 -11.07
N CYS A 443 6.16 -15.65 -11.27
CA CYS A 443 5.52 -14.71 -12.18
C CYS A 443 5.57 -15.23 -13.63
N ILE A 444 6.75 -15.69 -14.09
CA ILE A 444 6.92 -16.27 -15.43
C ILE A 444 6.01 -17.49 -15.60
N TRP A 445 5.93 -18.35 -14.60
CA TRP A 445 5.05 -19.51 -14.62
C TRP A 445 3.57 -19.09 -14.68
N CYS A 446 3.14 -18.11 -13.88
CA CYS A 446 1.77 -17.60 -13.88
C CYS A 446 1.39 -16.99 -15.24
N ILE A 447 2.28 -16.21 -15.84
CA ILE A 447 2.07 -15.65 -17.17
C ILE A 447 1.91 -16.78 -18.20
N ARG A 448 2.81 -17.76 -18.22
CA ARG A 448 2.76 -18.89 -19.16
C ARG A 448 1.48 -19.71 -18.98
N ARG A 449 1.08 -19.97 -17.75
CA ARG A 449 -0.15 -20.72 -17.43
C ARG A 449 -1.40 -19.96 -17.86
N SER A 450 -1.48 -18.66 -17.58
CA SER A 450 -2.61 -17.82 -18.00
C SER A 450 -2.76 -17.82 -19.53
N ILE A 451 -1.65 -17.74 -20.26
CA ILE A 451 -1.65 -17.75 -21.71
C ILE A 451 -2.11 -19.10 -22.27
N LYS A 452 -1.61 -20.21 -21.73
CA LYS A 452 -2.08 -21.54 -22.14
C LYS A 452 -3.58 -21.70 -21.95
N LEU A 453 -4.12 -21.22 -20.82
CA LEU A 453 -5.57 -21.25 -20.55
C LEU A 453 -6.36 -20.40 -21.57
N LEU A 454 -5.83 -19.24 -21.98
CA LEU A 454 -6.46 -18.39 -23.00
C LEU A 454 -6.44 -19.05 -24.40
N GLU A 455 -5.39 -19.82 -24.72
CA GLU A 455 -5.24 -20.54 -25.99
C GLU A 455 -6.01 -21.88 -26.04
N GLY A 456 -6.72 -22.25 -24.97
CA GLY A 456 -7.45 -23.51 -24.87
C GLY A 456 -6.56 -24.75 -24.75
N LYS A 457 -5.26 -24.58 -24.48
CA LYS A 457 -4.31 -25.68 -24.25
C LYS A 457 -4.41 -26.15 -22.81
N GLN A 458 -4.39 -27.48 -22.58
CA GLN A 458 -4.33 -28.04 -21.22
C GLN A 458 -3.13 -27.43 -20.45
N ALA A 459 -3.40 -26.88 -19.27
CA ALA A 459 -2.44 -26.12 -18.47
C ALA A 459 -1.64 -26.98 -17.50
#